data_af8d12aaf830d483fcca5b93abb67173
#
_entry.id   af8d12aaf830d483fcca5b93abb67173
#
_cell.length_a   1.000
_cell.length_b   1.000
_cell.length_c   1.000
_cell.angle_alpha   90.00
_cell.angle_beta   90.00
_cell.angle_gamma   90.00
#
_symmetry.space_group_name_H-M   'P 1'
#
loop_
_entity.id
_entity.type
_entity.pdbx_description
1 polymer ?
#
loop_
_entity_poly.entity_id
_entity_poly.type
_entity_poly.pdbx_seq_one_letter_code
_entity_poly.pdbx_strand_id
1 'polypeptide(L)'
;MTTPAGTAGYGEAAEQLAVQYESVSFAEVHRELYDRYPAPPASVLDIGAGTGRDAAALAALGHRVVAAEPTPELRAVGQRLHAGSGVRWVTDALPDLPSLVADGERYDLVLLTAVWMHLAPDEHPSAMAALTRLLAPAGRLALTIRHGPVPAGRRMFDLPAEPTIALAADHGLRLLHRATRADLHGRDEVHWTALLFEREALSGAPAVRSRSEAADIGPSSR
;
A
#
# COMPACT_ATOMS: atom_id res chain seq x y z
N MET A 1 -22.30 -3.85 -8.20
CA MET A 1 -21.24 -3.66 -7.17
C MET A 1 -21.73 -2.60 -6.22
N THR A 2 -21.74 -2.86 -4.91
CA THR A 2 -22.08 -1.85 -3.90
C THR A 2 -20.89 -0.89 -3.75
N THR A 3 -21.20 0.41 -3.70
CA THR A 3 -20.17 1.45 -3.45
C THR A 3 -19.55 1.22 -2.08
N PRO A 4 -18.21 1.14 -1.94
CA PRO A 4 -17.57 0.97 -0.65
C PRO A 4 -17.91 2.13 0.30
N ALA A 5 -18.22 1.82 1.56
CA ALA A 5 -18.64 2.84 2.52
C ALA A 5 -17.59 3.95 2.73
N GLY A 6 -16.30 3.62 2.59
CA GLY A 6 -15.18 4.58 2.70
C GLY A 6 -15.11 5.62 1.59
N THR A 7 -15.88 5.45 0.47
CA THR A 7 -15.86 6.39 -0.67
C THR A 7 -16.99 7.42 -0.64
N ALA A 8 -17.80 7.45 0.43
CA ALA A 8 -18.91 8.39 0.56
C ALA A 8 -18.46 9.84 0.37
N GLY A 9 -19.17 10.59 -0.52
CA GLY A 9 -18.92 12.00 -0.83
C GLY A 9 -17.68 12.28 -1.69
N TYR A 10 -16.91 11.27 -2.12
CA TYR A 10 -15.73 11.49 -2.96
C TYR A 10 -16.09 11.74 -4.42
N GLY A 11 -17.08 11.03 -4.97
CA GLY A 11 -17.51 11.21 -6.36
C GLY A 11 -18.02 12.61 -6.66
N GLU A 12 -18.91 13.13 -5.80
CA GLU A 12 -19.50 14.48 -5.94
C GLU A 12 -18.44 15.59 -5.86
N ALA A 13 -17.35 15.37 -5.14
CA ALA A 13 -16.28 16.34 -4.93
C ALA A 13 -15.05 16.09 -5.83
N ALA A 14 -15.11 15.16 -6.79
CA ALA A 14 -13.93 14.67 -7.51
C ALA A 14 -13.09 15.77 -8.18
N GLU A 15 -13.70 16.70 -8.89
CA GLU A 15 -12.97 17.81 -9.55
C GLU A 15 -12.33 18.76 -8.54
N GLN A 16 -13.02 19.07 -7.44
CA GLN A 16 -12.47 19.92 -6.38
C GLN A 16 -11.32 19.23 -5.65
N LEU A 17 -11.47 17.94 -5.36
CA LEU A 17 -10.42 17.14 -4.73
C LEU A 17 -9.21 16.98 -5.64
N ALA A 18 -9.40 16.92 -6.95
CA ALA A 18 -8.30 16.88 -7.90
C ALA A 18 -7.40 18.11 -7.78
N VAL A 19 -7.99 19.31 -7.73
CA VAL A 19 -7.21 20.53 -7.53
C VAL A 19 -6.42 20.50 -6.23
N GLN A 20 -7.02 19.98 -5.15
CA GLN A 20 -6.36 19.87 -3.86
C GLN A 20 -5.25 18.81 -3.88
N TYR A 21 -5.49 17.63 -4.44
CA TYR A 21 -4.53 16.52 -4.44
C TYR A 21 -3.33 16.83 -5.32
N GLU A 22 -3.55 17.45 -6.48
CA GLU A 22 -2.47 17.81 -7.40
C GLU A 22 -1.68 19.07 -6.95
N SER A 23 -2.16 19.79 -5.93
CA SER A 23 -1.45 20.98 -5.39
C SER A 23 -0.20 20.63 -4.57
N VAL A 24 -0.01 19.36 -4.20
CA VAL A 24 1.16 18.86 -3.49
C VAL A 24 1.81 17.72 -4.29
N SER A 25 3.12 17.73 -4.37
CA SER A 25 3.85 16.71 -5.13
C SER A 25 3.94 15.36 -4.38
N PHE A 26 4.17 14.29 -5.14
CA PHE A 26 4.53 12.97 -4.60
C PHE A 26 5.70 13.06 -3.62
N ALA A 27 6.77 13.80 -3.97
CA ALA A 27 7.96 13.93 -3.13
C ALA A 27 7.66 14.60 -1.77
N GLU A 28 6.77 15.59 -1.74
CA GLU A 28 6.35 16.23 -0.49
C GLU A 28 5.52 15.28 0.38
N VAL A 29 4.60 14.54 -0.22
CA VAL A 29 3.69 13.62 0.49
C VAL A 29 4.46 12.43 1.08
N HIS A 30 5.46 11.91 0.36
CA HIS A 30 6.22 10.73 0.74
C HIS A 30 7.62 11.03 1.31
N ARG A 31 7.91 12.28 1.60
CA ARG A 31 9.24 12.75 2.05
C ARG A 31 9.83 11.89 3.18
N GLU A 32 9.02 11.43 4.11
CA GLU A 32 9.46 10.64 5.27
C GLU A 32 9.78 9.18 4.94
N LEU A 33 9.32 8.66 3.79
CA LEU A 33 9.41 7.25 3.43
C LEU A 33 10.16 6.99 2.12
N TYR A 34 10.22 7.99 1.23
CA TYR A 34 10.58 7.80 -0.18
C TYR A 34 11.96 7.18 -0.41
N ASP A 35 12.98 7.60 0.34
CA ASP A 35 14.35 7.02 0.27
C ASP A 35 14.44 5.56 0.72
N ARG A 36 13.36 5.02 1.25
CA ARG A 36 13.22 3.61 1.64
C ARG A 36 12.34 2.80 0.69
N TYR A 37 11.85 3.39 -0.38
CA TYR A 37 11.10 2.66 -1.41
C TYR A 37 12.05 1.84 -2.28
N PRO A 38 11.58 0.76 -2.92
CA PRO A 38 12.42 -0.01 -3.83
C PRO A 38 12.89 0.86 -5.01
N ALA A 39 14.11 0.60 -5.49
CA ALA A 39 14.60 1.26 -6.68
C ALA A 39 13.85 0.80 -7.94
N PRO A 40 13.68 1.64 -8.96
CA PRO A 40 13.10 1.23 -10.23
C PRO A 40 14.05 0.27 -11.01
N PRO A 41 13.50 -0.65 -11.82
CA PRO A 41 12.08 -0.92 -11.98
C PRO A 41 11.55 -1.82 -10.87
N ALA A 42 10.41 -1.47 -10.30
CA ALA A 42 9.69 -2.29 -9.33
C ALA A 42 8.21 -2.38 -9.71
N SER A 43 7.50 -3.40 -9.23
CA SER A 43 6.05 -3.49 -9.33
C SER A 43 5.39 -2.75 -8.16
N VAL A 44 4.52 -1.82 -8.46
CA VAL A 44 3.88 -0.96 -7.47
C VAL A 44 2.37 -1.03 -7.58
N LEU A 45 1.70 -1.13 -6.43
CA LEU A 45 0.25 -1.01 -6.32
C LEU A 45 -0.08 0.20 -5.44
N ASP A 46 -0.85 1.15 -6.00
CA ASP A 46 -1.40 2.30 -5.29
C ASP A 46 -2.89 2.06 -5.03
N ILE A 47 -3.27 1.87 -3.77
CA ILE A 47 -4.63 1.54 -3.34
C ILE A 47 -5.33 2.80 -2.83
N GLY A 48 -6.54 3.07 -3.37
CA GLY A 48 -7.23 4.32 -3.15
C GLY A 48 -6.48 5.47 -3.84
N ALA A 49 -6.05 5.24 -5.08
CA ALA A 49 -5.15 6.12 -5.81
C ALA A 49 -5.73 7.53 -6.08
N GLY A 50 -7.04 7.71 -5.89
CA GLY A 50 -7.69 9.00 -6.10
C GLY A 50 -7.50 9.52 -7.53
N THR A 51 -6.83 10.65 -7.67
CA THR A 51 -6.46 11.22 -8.98
C THR A 51 -5.25 10.57 -9.63
N GLY A 52 -4.54 9.68 -8.92
CA GLY A 52 -3.38 8.97 -9.46
C GLY A 52 -2.07 9.76 -9.44
N ARG A 53 -1.99 10.85 -8.68
CA ARG A 53 -0.76 11.64 -8.52
C ARG A 53 0.44 10.76 -8.16
N ASP A 54 0.30 9.90 -7.15
CA ASP A 54 1.36 9.04 -6.66
C ASP A 54 1.69 7.94 -7.69
N ALA A 55 0.67 7.32 -8.26
CA ALA A 55 0.82 6.34 -9.32
C ALA A 55 1.56 6.87 -10.55
N ALA A 56 1.17 8.07 -11.02
CA ALA A 56 1.80 8.71 -12.18
C ALA A 56 3.25 9.11 -11.90
N ALA A 57 3.54 9.64 -10.71
CA ALA A 57 4.91 9.99 -10.31
C ALA A 57 5.82 8.76 -10.28
N LEU A 58 5.34 7.64 -9.72
CA LEU A 58 6.09 6.39 -9.67
C LEU A 58 6.28 5.78 -11.07
N ALA A 59 5.29 5.88 -11.94
CA ALA A 59 5.43 5.44 -13.34
C ALA A 59 6.49 6.28 -14.08
N ALA A 60 6.51 7.60 -13.86
CA ALA A 60 7.53 8.48 -14.43
C ALA A 60 8.95 8.18 -13.94
N LEU A 61 9.09 7.60 -12.73
CA LEU A 61 10.37 7.10 -12.19
C LEU A 61 10.79 5.75 -12.77
N GLY A 62 9.96 5.12 -13.61
CA GLY A 62 10.27 3.85 -14.28
C GLY A 62 9.72 2.59 -13.59
N HIS A 63 8.81 2.74 -12.63
CA HIS A 63 8.10 1.61 -12.02
C HIS A 63 6.94 1.12 -12.91
N ARG A 64 6.55 -0.16 -12.75
CA ARG A 64 5.29 -0.70 -13.28
C ARG A 64 4.19 -0.48 -12.25
N VAL A 65 3.23 0.37 -12.56
CA VAL A 65 2.27 0.83 -11.57
C VAL A 65 0.84 0.39 -11.90
N VAL A 66 0.16 -0.14 -10.91
CA VAL A 66 -1.28 -0.40 -10.88
C VAL A 66 -1.91 0.56 -9.89
N ALA A 67 -2.95 1.27 -10.32
CA ALA A 67 -3.73 2.18 -9.49
C ALA A 67 -5.13 1.59 -9.27
N ALA A 68 -5.47 1.29 -8.03
CA ALA A 68 -6.79 0.82 -7.62
C ALA A 68 -7.60 1.98 -7.04
N GLU A 69 -8.68 2.37 -7.73
CA GLU A 69 -9.56 3.45 -7.28
C GLU A 69 -11.03 3.02 -7.49
N PRO A 70 -11.80 2.84 -6.41
CA PRO A 70 -13.19 2.43 -6.49
C PRO A 70 -14.14 3.53 -6.97
N THR A 71 -13.81 4.82 -6.74
CA THR A 71 -14.66 5.97 -7.10
C THR A 71 -14.55 6.27 -8.59
N PRO A 72 -15.60 6.03 -9.40
CA PRO A 72 -15.51 6.18 -10.86
C PRO A 72 -15.11 7.60 -11.29
N GLU A 73 -15.60 8.61 -10.60
CA GLU A 73 -15.37 10.03 -10.92
C GLU A 73 -13.89 10.39 -10.67
N LEU A 74 -13.32 10.02 -9.53
CA LEU A 74 -11.89 10.23 -9.24
C LEU A 74 -11.01 9.49 -10.24
N ARG A 75 -11.34 8.23 -10.54
CA ARG A 75 -10.59 7.44 -11.53
C ARG A 75 -10.66 8.08 -12.91
N ALA A 76 -11.82 8.57 -13.34
CA ALA A 76 -11.95 9.26 -14.64
C ALA A 76 -11.13 10.55 -14.70
N VAL A 77 -11.12 11.32 -13.61
CA VAL A 77 -10.27 12.53 -13.47
C VAL A 77 -8.79 12.13 -13.56
N GLY A 78 -8.36 11.13 -12.82
CA GLY A 78 -6.99 10.65 -12.82
C GLY A 78 -6.52 10.15 -14.18
N GLN A 79 -7.33 9.35 -14.87
CA GLN A 79 -7.05 8.89 -16.24
C GLN A 79 -6.90 10.03 -17.23
N ARG A 80 -7.65 11.11 -17.05
CA ARG A 80 -7.56 12.33 -17.88
C ARG A 80 -6.29 13.13 -17.57
N LEU A 81 -6.01 13.40 -16.29
CA LEU A 81 -4.87 14.21 -15.85
C LEU A 81 -3.54 13.53 -16.17
N HIS A 82 -3.46 12.23 -16.01
CA HIS A 82 -2.25 11.45 -16.20
C HIS A 82 -2.31 10.55 -17.45
N ALA A 83 -3.01 11.03 -18.49
CA ALA A 83 -3.06 10.32 -19.75
C ALA A 83 -1.65 10.06 -20.31
N GLY A 84 -1.38 8.82 -20.74
CA GLY A 84 -0.06 8.45 -21.28
C GLY A 84 1.00 8.12 -20.23
N SER A 85 0.70 8.16 -18.93
CA SER A 85 1.64 7.77 -17.86
C SER A 85 2.01 6.28 -17.84
N GLY A 86 1.24 5.42 -18.51
CA GLY A 86 1.43 3.97 -18.49
C GLY A 86 0.85 3.29 -17.23
N VAL A 87 0.16 4.02 -16.36
CA VAL A 87 -0.52 3.47 -15.18
C VAL A 87 -1.68 2.56 -15.59
N ARG A 88 -1.72 1.33 -15.07
CA ARG A 88 -2.86 0.42 -15.21
C ARG A 88 -3.89 0.69 -14.13
N TRP A 89 -5.07 1.15 -14.51
CA TRP A 89 -6.16 1.42 -13.60
C TRP A 89 -7.08 0.22 -13.40
N VAL A 90 -7.45 -0.05 -12.14
CA VAL A 90 -8.40 -1.09 -11.77
C VAL A 90 -9.48 -0.55 -10.84
N THR A 91 -10.67 -1.17 -10.88
CA THR A 91 -11.74 -0.88 -9.94
C THR A 91 -11.72 -1.93 -8.86
N ASP A 92 -11.15 -1.60 -7.73
CA ASP A 92 -11.10 -2.49 -6.57
C ASP A 92 -11.05 -1.68 -5.27
N ALA A 93 -11.40 -2.28 -4.14
CA ALA A 93 -11.48 -1.60 -2.86
C ALA A 93 -11.15 -2.51 -1.68
N LEU A 94 -10.54 -1.90 -0.64
CA LEU A 94 -10.47 -2.49 0.68
C LEU A 94 -11.89 -2.67 1.29
N PRO A 95 -12.11 -3.65 2.18
CA PRO A 95 -11.06 -4.45 2.84
C PRO A 95 -10.52 -5.63 2.02
N ASP A 96 -11.25 -6.15 1.04
CA ASP A 96 -10.98 -7.48 0.48
C ASP A 96 -10.16 -7.49 -0.81
N LEU A 97 -10.19 -6.40 -1.60
CA LEU A 97 -9.49 -6.28 -2.89
C LEU A 97 -9.68 -7.53 -3.79
N PRO A 98 -10.93 -7.93 -4.04
CA PRO A 98 -11.23 -9.25 -4.60
C PRO A 98 -10.63 -9.49 -5.98
N SER A 99 -10.61 -8.49 -6.86
CA SER A 99 -10.06 -8.63 -8.21
C SER A 99 -8.54 -8.76 -8.16
N LEU A 100 -7.86 -7.88 -7.41
CA LEU A 100 -6.40 -7.90 -7.28
C LEU A 100 -5.91 -9.19 -6.61
N VAL A 101 -6.61 -9.66 -5.58
CA VAL A 101 -6.28 -10.93 -4.91
C VAL A 101 -6.48 -12.12 -5.83
N ALA A 102 -7.54 -12.12 -6.66
CA ALA A 102 -7.82 -13.18 -7.62
C ALA A 102 -6.81 -13.23 -8.77
N ASP A 103 -6.33 -12.07 -9.23
CA ASP A 103 -5.28 -11.97 -10.27
C ASP A 103 -3.95 -12.59 -9.82
N GLY A 104 -3.70 -12.68 -8.51
CA GLY A 104 -2.51 -13.31 -7.94
C GLY A 104 -1.19 -12.57 -8.16
N GLU A 105 -1.23 -11.37 -8.74
CA GLU A 105 -0.06 -10.50 -8.92
C GLU A 105 0.51 -10.09 -7.56
N ARG A 106 1.83 -9.93 -7.49
CA ARG A 106 2.55 -9.51 -6.28
C ARG A 106 3.33 -8.24 -6.55
N TYR A 107 3.42 -7.38 -5.54
CA TYR A 107 4.00 -6.05 -5.66
C TYR A 107 5.19 -5.88 -4.72
N ASP A 108 6.23 -5.23 -5.22
CA ASP A 108 7.41 -4.86 -4.44
C ASP A 108 7.11 -3.69 -3.49
N LEU A 109 6.11 -2.86 -3.85
CA LEU A 109 5.62 -1.76 -3.04
C LEU A 109 4.10 -1.67 -3.15
N VAL A 110 3.43 -1.61 -2.00
CA VAL A 110 2.00 -1.30 -1.89
C VAL A 110 1.85 0.02 -1.13
N LEU A 111 1.14 0.98 -1.72
CA LEU A 111 0.86 2.28 -1.13
C LEU A 111 -0.60 2.38 -0.68
N LEU A 112 -0.82 2.98 0.49
CA LEU A 112 -2.11 3.42 1.01
C LEU A 112 -1.98 4.87 1.50
N THR A 113 -2.00 5.82 0.59
CA THR A 113 -1.88 7.24 0.92
C THR A 113 -3.25 7.79 1.32
N ALA A 114 -3.43 8.08 2.60
CA ALA A 114 -4.68 8.63 3.15
C ALA A 114 -5.91 7.72 2.97
N VAL A 115 -5.74 6.40 3.11
CA VAL A 115 -6.81 5.41 2.89
C VAL A 115 -7.20 4.67 4.17
N TRP A 116 -6.22 4.28 4.99
CA TRP A 116 -6.41 3.38 6.13
C TRP A 116 -7.50 3.81 7.12
N MET A 117 -7.60 5.12 7.38
CA MET A 117 -8.58 5.68 8.29
C MET A 117 -10.04 5.64 7.78
N HIS A 118 -10.28 5.26 6.54
CA HIS A 118 -11.63 5.09 6.01
C HIS A 118 -12.24 3.71 6.31
N LEU A 119 -11.42 2.78 6.79
CA LEU A 119 -11.86 1.47 7.24
C LEU A 119 -12.33 1.53 8.69
N ALA A 120 -13.41 0.85 9.01
CA ALA A 120 -13.81 0.63 10.39
C ALA A 120 -12.83 -0.33 11.10
N PRO A 121 -12.71 -0.26 12.43
CA PRO A 121 -11.78 -1.12 13.17
C PRO A 121 -11.96 -2.63 12.91
N ASP A 122 -13.16 -3.09 12.68
CA ASP A 122 -13.50 -4.48 12.36
C ASP A 122 -13.18 -4.90 10.91
N GLU A 123 -12.94 -3.93 10.02
CA GLU A 123 -12.50 -4.17 8.65
C GLU A 123 -10.97 -4.31 8.53
N HIS A 124 -10.20 -3.82 9.50
CA HIS A 124 -8.73 -3.82 9.45
C HIS A 124 -8.10 -5.21 9.35
N PRO A 125 -8.57 -6.27 10.05
CA PRO A 125 -7.96 -7.60 9.94
C PRO A 125 -8.06 -8.18 8.52
N SER A 126 -9.22 -8.11 7.87
CA SER A 126 -9.38 -8.57 6.49
C SER A 126 -8.57 -7.74 5.51
N ALA A 127 -8.55 -6.42 5.69
CA ALA A 127 -7.73 -5.52 4.88
C ALA A 127 -6.23 -5.85 4.99
N MET A 128 -5.70 -6.03 6.20
CA MET A 128 -4.28 -6.37 6.39
C MET A 128 -3.94 -7.74 5.78
N ALA A 129 -4.84 -8.72 5.91
CA ALA A 129 -4.68 -10.02 5.27
C ALA A 129 -4.62 -9.91 3.74
N ALA A 130 -5.50 -9.11 3.12
CA ALA A 130 -5.49 -8.86 1.68
C ALA A 130 -4.20 -8.17 1.23
N LEU A 131 -3.77 -7.12 1.94
CA LEU A 131 -2.53 -6.39 1.68
C LEU A 131 -1.30 -7.32 1.72
N THR A 132 -1.21 -8.16 2.77
CA THR A 132 -0.10 -9.10 2.90
C THR A 132 -0.05 -10.12 1.76
N ARG A 133 -1.21 -10.54 1.24
CA ARG A 133 -1.28 -11.44 0.07
C ARG A 133 -0.76 -10.78 -1.21
N LEU A 134 -0.92 -9.48 -1.36
CA LEU A 134 -0.49 -8.72 -2.53
C LEU A 134 1.00 -8.33 -2.48
N LEU A 135 1.66 -8.41 -1.34
CA LEU A 135 3.09 -8.14 -1.23
C LEU A 135 3.95 -9.30 -1.77
N ALA A 136 4.98 -8.97 -2.53
CA ALA A 136 6.06 -9.89 -2.86
C ALA A 136 6.85 -10.27 -1.60
N PRO A 137 7.67 -11.36 -1.61
CA PRO A 137 8.66 -11.59 -0.56
C PRO A 137 9.60 -10.36 -0.44
N ALA A 138 9.83 -9.89 0.78
CA ALA A 138 10.52 -8.62 1.09
C ALA A 138 9.86 -7.36 0.47
N GLY A 139 8.64 -7.47 -0.04
CA GLY A 139 7.85 -6.33 -0.49
C GLY A 139 7.48 -5.39 0.65
N ARG A 140 7.28 -4.12 0.35
CA ARG A 140 7.04 -3.06 1.32
C ARG A 140 5.61 -2.55 1.26
N LEU A 141 5.03 -2.31 2.45
CA LEU A 141 3.76 -1.63 2.62
C LEU A 141 4.01 -0.25 3.21
N ALA A 142 3.65 0.80 2.49
CA ALA A 142 3.67 2.17 2.97
C ALA A 142 2.25 2.66 3.15
N LEU A 143 1.90 3.11 4.35
CA LEU A 143 0.59 3.68 4.62
C LEU A 143 0.68 4.95 5.46
N THR A 144 -0.30 5.84 5.28
CA THR A 144 -0.43 7.04 6.10
C THR A 144 -1.77 7.07 6.81
N ILE A 145 -1.73 7.49 8.08
CA ILE A 145 -2.90 7.66 8.94
C ILE A 145 -3.06 9.16 9.21
N ARG A 146 -4.25 9.69 8.90
CA ARG A 146 -4.62 11.06 9.22
C ARG A 146 -5.18 11.12 10.64
N HIS A 147 -4.77 12.12 11.39
CA HIS A 147 -5.28 12.45 12.72
C HIS A 147 -5.92 13.83 12.71
N GLY A 148 -6.86 14.06 13.64
CA GLY A 148 -7.58 15.31 13.80
C GLY A 148 -9.03 15.25 13.30
N PRO A 149 -9.76 16.37 13.32
CA PRO A 149 -11.21 16.42 13.09
C PRO A 149 -11.60 15.81 11.74
N VAL A 150 -12.63 14.97 11.74
CA VAL A 150 -13.16 14.34 10.53
C VAL A 150 -13.92 15.38 9.69
N PRO A 151 -13.62 15.53 8.41
CA PRO A 151 -14.37 16.41 7.52
C PRO A 151 -15.84 15.98 7.42
N ALA A 152 -16.76 16.96 7.37
CA ALA A 152 -18.18 16.68 7.20
C ALA A 152 -18.44 15.86 5.91
N GLY A 153 -19.35 14.88 6.01
CA GLY A 153 -19.71 14.01 4.89
C GLY A 153 -18.69 12.92 4.55
N ARG A 154 -17.63 12.75 5.35
CA ARG A 154 -16.63 11.70 5.17
C ARG A 154 -16.77 10.62 6.24
N ARG A 155 -16.63 9.34 5.84
CA ARG A 155 -16.44 8.24 6.79
C ARG A 155 -14.95 8.12 7.08
N MET A 156 -14.56 8.53 8.27
CA MET A 156 -13.19 8.41 8.78
C MET A 156 -13.21 8.04 10.25
N PHE A 157 -12.17 7.39 10.70
CA PHE A 157 -11.95 7.02 12.09
C PHE A 157 -10.62 7.61 12.57
N ASP A 158 -10.60 8.16 13.76
CA ASP A 158 -9.35 8.58 14.40
C ASP A 158 -8.68 7.34 14.98
N LEU A 159 -7.55 6.97 14.41
CA LEU A 159 -6.87 5.71 14.68
C LEU A 159 -5.45 5.98 15.19
N PRO A 160 -5.09 5.52 16.40
CA PRO A 160 -3.69 5.50 16.80
C PRO A 160 -2.90 4.52 15.91
N ALA A 161 -1.59 4.77 15.78
CA ALA A 161 -0.74 3.93 14.92
C ALA A 161 -0.46 2.54 15.52
N GLU A 162 -0.44 2.44 16.84
CA GLU A 162 -0.03 1.24 17.58
C GLU A 162 -0.86 -0.02 17.24
N PRO A 163 -2.21 0.02 17.18
CA PRO A 163 -3.01 -1.13 16.76
C PRO A 163 -2.71 -1.56 15.33
N THR A 164 -2.45 -0.61 14.43
CA THR A 164 -2.07 -0.92 13.04
C THR A 164 -0.70 -1.61 12.98
N ILE A 165 0.27 -1.16 13.78
CA ILE A 165 1.61 -1.77 13.86
C ILE A 165 1.52 -3.19 14.42
N ALA A 166 0.74 -3.40 15.50
CA ALA A 166 0.53 -4.72 16.08
C ALA A 166 -0.13 -5.68 15.07
N LEU A 167 -1.21 -5.23 14.42
CA LEU A 167 -1.90 -6.01 13.41
C LEU A 167 -0.99 -6.37 12.22
N ALA A 168 -0.14 -5.46 11.77
CA ALA A 168 0.83 -5.72 10.71
C ALA A 168 1.83 -6.82 11.13
N ALA A 169 2.32 -6.76 12.37
CA ALA A 169 3.22 -7.78 12.93
C ALA A 169 2.56 -9.17 12.99
N ASP A 170 1.28 -9.25 13.40
CA ASP A 170 0.50 -10.50 13.40
C ASP A 170 0.35 -11.12 12.01
N HIS A 171 0.51 -10.30 10.95
CA HIS A 171 0.49 -10.74 9.54
C HIS A 171 1.89 -10.90 8.92
N GLY A 172 2.96 -10.92 9.73
CA GLY A 172 4.34 -11.12 9.27
C GLY A 172 4.92 -9.89 8.55
N LEU A 173 4.47 -8.70 8.91
CA LEU A 173 5.02 -7.44 8.41
C LEU A 173 5.84 -6.77 9.51
N ARG A 174 7.13 -6.61 9.29
CA ARG A 174 8.05 -5.94 10.21
C ARG A 174 8.05 -4.44 9.97
N LEU A 175 7.85 -3.63 11.00
CA LEU A 175 7.95 -2.17 10.90
C LEU A 175 9.41 -1.78 10.60
N LEU A 176 9.61 -1.05 9.49
CA LEU A 176 10.91 -0.49 9.10
C LEU A 176 11.07 0.96 9.55
N HIS A 177 9.99 1.73 9.46
CA HIS A 177 10.05 3.16 9.75
C HIS A 177 8.70 3.69 10.19
N ARG A 178 8.74 4.67 11.10
CA ARG A 178 7.60 5.48 11.54
C ARG A 178 8.03 6.93 11.57
N ALA A 179 7.21 7.81 11.04
CA ALA A 179 7.41 9.25 11.12
C ALA A 179 6.07 9.96 11.32
N THR A 180 6.13 11.19 11.79
CA THR A 180 4.97 12.08 11.88
C THR A 180 5.27 13.37 11.15
N ARG A 181 4.24 13.97 10.55
CA ARG A 181 4.36 15.28 9.91
C ARG A 181 3.10 16.13 10.10
N ALA A 182 3.27 17.44 10.02
CA ALA A 182 2.15 18.37 9.90
C ALA A 182 1.40 18.19 8.59
N ASP A 183 0.21 18.74 8.50
CA ASP A 183 -0.57 18.75 7.28
C ASP A 183 0.06 19.65 6.21
N LEU A 184 0.09 19.19 4.96
CA LEU A 184 0.66 19.93 3.84
C LEU A 184 -0.28 21.03 3.31
N HIS A 185 -1.55 21.00 3.69
CA HIS A 185 -2.55 22.02 3.33
C HIS A 185 -2.75 23.08 4.43
N GLY A 186 -1.86 23.10 5.45
CA GLY A 186 -1.85 24.13 6.49
C GLY A 186 -2.99 24.04 7.50
N ARG A 187 -3.56 22.85 7.72
CA ARG A 187 -4.59 22.63 8.74
C ARG A 187 -3.92 22.30 10.07
N ASP A 188 -3.87 23.25 11.00
CA ASP A 188 -3.13 23.13 12.28
C ASP A 188 -3.60 21.95 13.16
N GLU A 189 -4.88 21.61 13.10
CA GLU A 189 -5.47 20.50 13.85
C GLU A 189 -5.23 19.12 13.21
N VAL A 190 -4.62 19.07 12.02
CA VAL A 190 -4.39 17.84 11.26
C VAL A 190 -2.90 17.48 11.25
N HIS A 191 -2.62 16.25 11.59
CA HIS A 191 -1.28 15.70 11.43
C HIS A 191 -1.35 14.28 10.87
N TRP A 192 -0.21 13.73 10.47
CA TRP A 192 -0.13 12.46 9.78
C TRP A 192 0.91 11.57 10.42
N THR A 193 0.60 10.29 10.55
CA THR A 193 1.59 9.24 10.82
C THR A 193 1.86 8.47 9.54
N ALA A 194 3.12 8.38 9.17
CA ALA A 194 3.61 7.56 8.05
C ALA A 194 4.26 6.28 8.60
N LEU A 195 3.87 5.14 8.07
CA LEU A 195 4.36 3.82 8.47
C LEU A 195 4.89 3.09 7.23
N LEU A 196 6.05 2.49 7.36
CA LEU A 196 6.62 1.59 6.35
C LEU A 196 6.89 0.23 6.98
N PHE A 197 6.35 -0.79 6.35
CA PHE A 197 6.56 -2.18 6.74
C PHE A 197 7.26 -2.96 5.63
N GLU A 198 7.87 -4.06 5.98
CA GLU A 198 8.44 -5.04 5.04
C GLU A 198 7.86 -6.42 5.35
N ARG A 199 7.42 -7.12 4.33
CA ARG A 199 7.00 -8.50 4.46
C ARG A 199 8.20 -9.38 4.76
N GLU A 200 8.16 -10.10 5.88
CA GLU A 200 9.21 -11.05 6.20
C GLU A 200 9.31 -12.12 5.11
N ALA A 201 10.54 -12.39 4.68
CA ALA A 201 10.77 -13.54 3.82
C ALA A 201 10.41 -14.81 4.62
N LEU A 202 9.56 -15.67 4.07
CA LEU A 202 9.33 -16.97 4.67
C LEU A 202 10.72 -17.62 4.85
N SER A 203 11.14 -17.79 6.09
CA SER A 203 12.38 -18.51 6.40
C SER A 203 12.27 -19.87 5.74
N GLY A 204 13.10 -20.11 4.72
CA GLY A 204 13.13 -21.37 4.01
C GLY A 204 13.29 -22.52 5.01
N ALA A 205 12.55 -23.60 4.81
CA ALA A 205 12.74 -24.84 5.56
C ALA A 205 14.24 -25.15 5.62
N PRO A 206 14.79 -25.60 6.77
CA PRO A 206 16.21 -25.89 6.88
C PRO A 206 16.59 -26.90 5.78
N ALA A 207 17.64 -26.58 5.04
CA ALA A 207 18.17 -27.45 4.00
C ALA A 207 18.39 -28.84 4.61
N VAL A 208 17.65 -29.82 4.13
CA VAL A 208 17.88 -31.25 4.46
C VAL A 208 19.30 -31.54 4.03
N ARG A 209 20.22 -31.61 4.99
CA ARG A 209 21.57 -32.07 4.75
C ARG A 209 21.45 -33.53 4.27
N SER A 210 21.64 -33.75 2.99
CA SER A 210 21.84 -35.07 2.44
C SER A 210 23.08 -35.67 3.13
N ARG A 211 22.87 -36.65 4.02
CA ARG A 211 23.94 -37.48 4.46
C ARG A 211 24.38 -38.29 3.25
N SER A 212 25.54 -37.98 2.69
CA SER A 212 26.25 -38.88 1.81
C SER A 212 26.74 -40.06 2.68
N GLU A 213 26.13 -41.22 2.51
CA GLU A 213 26.69 -42.49 3.00
C GLU A 213 28.02 -42.72 2.27
N ALA A 214 29.10 -42.49 2.97
CA ALA A 214 30.39 -43.00 2.56
C ALA A 214 30.37 -44.50 2.74
N ALA A 215 30.27 -45.27 1.65
CA ALA A 215 30.47 -46.67 1.62
C ALA A 215 31.96 -46.97 1.92
N ASP A 216 32.22 -47.51 3.09
CA ASP A 216 33.48 -48.06 3.50
C ASP A 216 33.69 -49.39 2.76
N ILE A 217 34.62 -49.40 1.79
CA ILE A 217 35.09 -50.63 1.13
C ILE A 217 36.41 -50.98 1.79
N GLY A 218 36.33 -51.87 2.78
CA GLY A 218 37.48 -52.46 3.43
C GLY A 218 38.38 -53.31 2.47
N PRO A 219 39.69 -53.42 2.74
CA PRO A 219 40.60 -54.13 1.86
C PRO A 219 40.50 -55.63 2.07
N SER A 220 40.30 -56.40 0.97
CA SER A 220 40.43 -57.84 0.92
C SER A 220 41.87 -58.21 0.71
N SER A 221 42.41 -58.99 1.64
CA SER A 221 43.71 -59.63 1.61
C SER A 221 43.73 -60.75 0.57
N ARG A 222 44.73 -60.78 -0.32
CA ARG A 222 45.67 -61.84 -0.67
C ARG A 222 46.57 -61.41 -1.77
#